data_b90e809e011083c5667856b44b340cf2
#
_entry.id   b90e809e011083c5667856b44b340cf2
#
_cell.length_a   1.000
_cell.length_b   1.000
_cell.length_c   1.000
_cell.angle_alpha   90.00
_cell.angle_beta   90.00
_cell.angle_gamma   90.00
#
_symmetry.space_group_name_H-M   'P 1'
#
loop_
_entity.id
_entity.type
_entity.pdbx_description
1 polymer ?
#
loop_
_entity_poly.entity_id
_entity_poly.type
_entity_poly.pdbx_seq_one_letter_code
_entity_poly.pdbx_strand_id
1 'polypeptide(L)'
;MRFCEKLKDARTKAGMKQEELAKALGVSLRTITNYESGECYPRKRDIYHKLAELFHTEENYFLNEDEEFLLSAAEKYGAKGAKQAQALVDEVSGLFAGGNSADEDLDVMMKALQDAYWIAKEKNKKFTPKKYRRD
;
A
#
# COMPACT_ATOMS: atom_id res chain seq x y z
N MET A 1 -7.35 10.28 0.18
CA MET A 1 -6.04 10.40 -0.53
C MET A 1 -5.34 9.05 -0.58
N ARG A 2 -4.79 8.71 -1.72
CA ARG A 2 -3.95 7.53 -1.88
C ARG A 2 -2.57 7.78 -1.24
N PHE A 3 -1.86 6.72 -0.92
CA PHE A 3 -0.52 6.82 -0.34
C PHE A 3 0.41 7.73 -1.15
N CYS A 4 0.43 7.57 -2.48
CA CYS A 4 1.27 8.37 -3.36
C CYS A 4 1.00 9.87 -3.22
N GLU A 5 -0.26 10.24 -3.10
CA GLU A 5 -0.68 11.64 -2.93
C GLU A 5 -0.30 12.17 -1.55
N LYS A 6 -0.50 11.38 -0.50
CA LYS A 6 -0.13 11.74 0.87
C LYS A 6 1.37 12.00 0.99
N LEU A 7 2.17 11.13 0.38
CA LEU A 7 3.62 11.24 0.43
C LEU A 7 4.11 12.50 -0.27
N LYS A 8 3.63 12.72 -1.49
CA LYS A 8 4.00 13.90 -2.26
C LYS A 8 3.58 15.19 -1.56
N ASP A 9 2.37 15.19 -1.02
CA ASP A 9 1.83 16.33 -0.28
C ASP A 9 2.68 16.66 0.95
N ALA A 10 3.01 15.66 1.75
CA ALA A 10 3.83 15.84 2.95
C ALA A 10 5.22 16.35 2.60
N ARG A 11 5.83 15.77 1.56
CA ARG A 11 7.15 16.17 1.10
C ARG A 11 7.17 17.62 0.64
N THR A 12 6.21 18.01 -0.20
CA THR A 12 6.16 19.37 -0.74
C THR A 12 5.87 20.40 0.34
N LYS A 13 5.00 20.10 1.28
CA LYS A 13 4.70 20.97 2.42
C LYS A 13 5.91 21.16 3.32
N ALA A 14 6.75 20.15 3.43
CA ALA A 14 7.99 20.23 4.20
C ALA A 14 9.13 20.91 3.44
N GLY A 15 8.91 21.26 2.17
CA GLY A 15 9.92 21.88 1.34
C GLY A 15 11.06 20.94 0.96
N MET A 16 10.82 19.64 0.99
CA MET A 16 11.84 18.63 0.69
C MET A 16 11.85 18.24 -0.78
N LYS A 17 13.05 17.97 -1.29
CA LYS A 17 13.23 17.37 -2.60
C LYS A 17 13.11 15.85 -2.48
N GLN A 18 12.80 15.18 -3.58
CA GLN A 18 12.73 13.71 -3.61
C GLN A 18 14.04 13.06 -3.15
N GLU A 19 15.18 13.64 -3.55
CA GLU A 19 16.49 13.14 -3.13
C GLU A 19 16.69 13.21 -1.62
N GLU A 20 16.22 14.29 -1.00
CA GLU A 20 16.31 14.46 0.44
C GLU A 20 15.45 13.42 1.17
N LEU A 21 14.25 13.18 0.65
CA LEU A 21 13.35 12.17 1.22
C LEU A 21 13.96 10.77 1.07
N ALA A 22 14.56 10.47 -0.08
CA ALA A 22 15.23 9.18 -0.30
C ALA A 22 16.31 8.93 0.73
N LYS A 23 17.14 9.93 1.01
CA LYS A 23 18.19 9.84 2.03
C LYS A 23 17.62 9.63 3.42
N ALA A 24 16.56 10.38 3.75
CA ALA A 24 15.93 10.28 5.07
C ALA A 24 15.34 8.90 5.32
N LEU A 25 14.80 8.26 4.29
CA LEU A 25 14.21 6.92 4.40
C LEU A 25 15.21 5.78 4.16
N GLY A 26 16.40 6.11 3.67
CA GLY A 26 17.41 5.09 3.34
C GLY A 26 17.04 4.26 2.11
N VAL A 27 16.37 4.86 1.15
CA VAL A 27 15.99 4.21 -0.12
C VAL A 27 16.54 5.00 -1.30
N SER A 28 16.45 4.42 -2.51
CA SER A 28 16.91 5.10 -3.72
C SER A 28 15.94 6.18 -4.17
N LEU A 29 16.44 7.12 -4.96
CA LEU A 29 15.60 8.14 -5.60
C LEU A 29 14.50 7.49 -6.45
N ARG A 30 14.85 6.44 -7.18
CA ARG A 30 13.91 5.69 -8.00
C ARG A 30 12.75 5.14 -7.16
N THR A 31 13.06 4.64 -5.97
CA THR A 31 12.04 4.13 -5.05
C THR A 31 11.06 5.24 -4.66
N ILE A 32 11.57 6.43 -4.35
CA ILE A 32 10.70 7.58 -4.01
C ILE A 32 9.84 7.95 -5.22
N THR A 33 10.42 8.00 -6.41
CA THR A 33 9.67 8.30 -7.63
C THR A 33 8.53 7.30 -7.84
N ASN A 34 8.81 6.02 -7.62
CA ASN A 34 7.81 4.95 -7.75
C ASN A 34 6.72 5.06 -6.69
N TYR A 35 7.08 5.42 -5.46
CA TYR A 35 6.09 5.64 -4.40
C TYR A 35 5.16 6.80 -4.74
N GLU A 36 5.70 7.91 -5.23
CA GLU A 36 4.91 9.12 -5.54
C GLU A 36 4.10 9.00 -6.81
N SER A 37 4.49 8.13 -7.73
CA SER A 37 3.73 7.88 -8.96
C SER A 37 2.59 6.88 -8.76
N GLY A 38 2.59 6.17 -7.64
CA GLY A 38 1.61 5.14 -7.36
C GLY A 38 1.96 3.77 -7.93
N GLU A 39 3.15 3.62 -8.53
CA GLU A 39 3.59 2.32 -9.07
C GLU A 39 3.78 1.27 -8.00
N CYS A 40 4.29 1.67 -6.84
CA CYS A 40 4.47 0.73 -5.74
C CYS A 40 4.22 1.38 -4.39
N TYR A 41 4.05 0.53 -3.39
CA TYR A 41 3.86 0.92 -2.00
C TYR A 41 5.01 0.38 -1.17
N PRO A 42 5.36 1.02 -0.04
CA PRO A 42 6.36 0.45 0.85
C PRO A 42 5.92 -0.93 1.33
N ARG A 43 6.85 -1.88 1.32
CA ARG A 43 6.59 -3.27 1.73
C ARG A 43 7.12 -3.60 3.11
N LYS A 44 7.64 -2.61 3.83
CA LYS A 44 8.16 -2.78 5.19
C LYS A 44 7.50 -1.77 6.10
N ARG A 45 7.07 -2.24 7.27
CA ARG A 45 6.44 -1.38 8.29
C ARG A 45 7.37 -0.27 8.74
N ASP A 46 8.67 -0.54 8.74
CA ASP A 46 9.69 0.42 9.11
C ASP A 46 9.62 1.72 8.32
N ILE A 47 9.34 1.62 7.02
CA ILE A 47 9.22 2.80 6.15
C ILE A 47 8.07 3.69 6.61
N TYR A 48 6.92 3.09 6.95
CA TYR A 48 5.76 3.85 7.44
C TYR A 48 6.05 4.53 8.78
N HIS A 49 6.78 3.83 9.65
CA HIS A 49 7.20 4.38 10.94
C HIS A 49 8.13 5.58 10.74
N LYS A 50 9.11 5.46 9.85
CA LYS A 50 10.04 6.54 9.53
C LYS A 50 9.33 7.75 8.93
N LEU A 51 8.33 7.52 8.08
CA LEU A 51 7.54 8.60 7.49
C LEU A 51 6.78 9.37 8.56
N ALA A 52 6.18 8.66 9.50
CA ALA A 52 5.44 9.27 10.60
C ALA A 52 6.36 10.14 11.45
N GLU A 53 7.55 9.65 11.77
CA GLU A 53 8.53 10.41 12.55
C GLU A 53 9.04 11.63 11.76
N LEU A 54 9.35 11.45 10.50
CA LEU A 54 9.91 12.51 9.65
C LEU A 54 8.96 13.68 9.49
N PHE A 55 7.67 13.38 9.27
CA PHE A 55 6.65 14.41 9.02
C PHE A 55 5.81 14.76 10.24
N HIS A 56 6.16 14.23 11.41
CA HIS A 56 5.47 14.50 12.68
C HIS A 56 3.97 14.20 12.61
N THR A 57 3.64 13.06 12.01
CA THR A 57 2.25 12.59 11.91
C THR A 57 2.07 11.30 12.70
N GLU A 58 0.82 10.92 12.87
CA GLU A 58 0.51 9.58 13.40
C GLU A 58 0.84 8.55 12.34
N GLU A 59 1.23 7.35 12.76
CA GLU A 59 1.61 6.27 11.85
C GLU A 59 0.47 5.91 10.89
N ASN A 60 -0.78 5.93 11.38
CA ASN A 60 -1.94 5.57 10.58
C ASN A 60 -2.29 6.62 9.51
N TYR A 61 -1.65 7.77 9.51
CA TYR A 61 -1.82 8.73 8.42
C TYR A 61 -1.33 8.12 7.08
N PHE A 62 -0.12 7.55 7.10
CA PHE A 62 0.45 6.90 5.92
C PHE A 62 0.05 5.43 5.81
N LEU A 63 -0.09 4.75 6.95
CA LEU A 63 -0.45 3.33 7.02
C LEU A 63 -1.93 3.20 7.37
N ASN A 64 -2.77 3.56 6.42
CA ASN A 64 -4.22 3.43 6.54
C ASN A 64 -4.64 1.98 6.21
N GLU A 65 -5.93 1.70 6.21
CA GLU A 65 -6.46 0.34 5.99
C GLU A 65 -5.98 -0.29 4.69
N ASP A 66 -5.96 0.47 3.59
CA ASP A 66 -5.53 -0.04 2.29
C ASP A 66 -4.04 -0.37 2.26
N GLU A 67 -3.21 0.52 2.80
CA GLU A 67 -1.77 0.29 2.89
C GLU A 67 -1.46 -0.88 3.84
N GLU A 68 -2.23 -1.02 4.92
CA GLU A 68 -2.09 -2.15 5.85
C GLU A 68 -2.41 -3.47 5.13
N PHE A 69 -3.46 -3.47 4.30
CA PHE A 69 -3.81 -4.64 3.50
C PHE A 69 -2.66 -5.04 2.57
N LEU A 70 -2.09 -4.07 1.85
CA LEU A 70 -0.99 -4.31 0.92
C LEU A 70 0.26 -4.81 1.64
N LEU A 71 0.57 -4.22 2.78
CA LEU A 71 1.71 -4.61 3.59
C LEU A 71 1.54 -6.03 4.14
N SER A 72 0.35 -6.34 4.64
CA SER A 72 0.04 -7.68 5.16
C SER A 72 0.12 -8.74 4.06
N ALA A 73 -0.34 -8.42 2.86
CA ALA A 73 -0.25 -9.33 1.71
C ALA A 73 1.21 -9.61 1.36
N ALA A 74 2.07 -8.58 1.41
CA ALA A 74 3.50 -8.75 1.16
C ALA A 74 4.16 -9.62 2.23
N GLU A 75 3.79 -9.42 3.49
CA GLU A 75 4.34 -10.18 4.60
C GLU A 75 3.92 -11.66 4.57
N LYS A 76 2.67 -11.93 4.22
CA LYS A 76 2.12 -13.29 4.21
C LYS A 76 2.42 -14.06 2.94
N TYR A 77 2.39 -13.41 1.79
CA TYR A 77 2.44 -14.08 0.48
C TYR A 77 3.57 -13.58 -0.42
N GLY A 78 4.44 -12.73 0.08
CA GLY A 78 5.60 -12.24 -0.66
C GLY A 78 5.26 -11.28 -1.79
N ALA A 79 6.20 -11.13 -2.73
CA ALA A 79 6.08 -10.17 -3.83
C ALA A 79 4.86 -10.42 -4.72
N LYS A 80 4.56 -11.68 -5.00
CA LYS A 80 3.42 -12.05 -5.84
C LYS A 80 2.11 -11.65 -5.18
N GLY A 81 1.96 -11.95 -3.88
CA GLY A 81 0.79 -11.55 -3.11
C GLY A 81 0.63 -10.05 -3.04
N ALA A 82 1.73 -9.32 -2.85
CA ALA A 82 1.73 -7.86 -2.81
C ALA A 82 1.24 -7.27 -4.14
N LYS A 83 1.70 -7.81 -5.26
CA LYS A 83 1.27 -7.35 -6.60
C LYS A 83 -0.22 -7.60 -6.84
N GLN A 84 -0.71 -8.76 -6.43
CA GLN A 84 -2.12 -9.10 -6.57
C GLN A 84 -3.00 -8.18 -5.73
N ALA A 85 -2.58 -7.92 -4.50
CA ALA A 85 -3.29 -7.02 -3.60
C ALA A 85 -3.30 -5.59 -4.14
N GLN A 86 -2.17 -5.12 -4.64
CA GLN A 86 -2.06 -3.78 -5.21
C GLN A 86 -2.96 -3.63 -6.44
N ALA A 87 -2.98 -4.63 -7.32
CA ALA A 87 -3.84 -4.60 -8.49
C ALA A 87 -5.31 -4.48 -8.09
N LEU A 88 -5.71 -5.19 -7.04
CA LEU A 88 -7.08 -5.13 -6.52
C LEU A 88 -7.42 -3.73 -6.01
N VAL A 89 -6.55 -3.15 -5.20
CA VAL A 89 -6.75 -1.79 -4.65
C VAL A 89 -6.81 -0.76 -5.77
N ASP A 90 -5.90 -0.84 -6.73
CA ASP A 90 -5.84 0.10 -7.85
C ASP A 90 -7.09 0.00 -8.73
N GLU A 91 -7.54 -1.20 -9.00
CA GLU A 91 -8.74 -1.45 -9.82
C GLU A 91 -10.00 -0.89 -9.16
N VAL A 92 -10.19 -1.17 -7.89
CA VAL A 92 -11.35 -0.65 -7.14
C VAL A 92 -11.28 0.87 -7.04
N SER A 93 -10.12 1.43 -6.75
CA SER A 93 -9.94 2.88 -6.69
C SER A 93 -10.26 3.53 -8.03
N GLY A 94 -9.87 2.88 -9.12
CA GLY A 94 -10.16 3.36 -10.49
C GLY A 94 -11.64 3.37 -10.82
N LEU A 95 -12.39 2.38 -10.36
CA LEU A 95 -13.84 2.30 -10.60
C LEU A 95 -14.59 3.48 -9.97
N PHE A 96 -14.10 4.02 -8.87
CA PHE A 96 -14.74 5.10 -8.13
C PHE A 96 -14.11 6.47 -8.40
N ALA A 97 -13.05 6.54 -9.21
CA ALA A 97 -12.37 7.79 -9.53
C ALA A 97 -13.26 8.78 -10.29
N GLY A 98 -14.32 8.30 -10.95
CA GLY A 98 -15.29 9.14 -11.67
C GLY A 98 -16.25 9.92 -10.77
N GLY A 99 -16.19 9.74 -9.49
CA GLY A 99 -16.74 10.69 -8.54
C GLY A 99 -18.22 10.69 -8.22
N ASN A 100 -18.97 9.69 -8.63
CA ASN A 100 -20.42 9.67 -8.35
C ASN A 100 -20.82 8.82 -7.16
N SER A 101 -19.87 8.08 -6.57
CA SER A 101 -20.16 7.24 -5.41
C SER A 101 -19.60 7.90 -4.16
N ALA A 102 -20.31 7.75 -3.03
CA ALA A 102 -19.84 8.25 -1.75
C ALA A 102 -18.60 7.48 -1.31
N ASP A 103 -17.70 8.16 -0.58
CA ASP A 103 -16.50 7.53 -0.01
C ASP A 103 -16.85 6.32 0.85
N GLU A 104 -17.99 6.37 1.54
CA GLU A 104 -18.48 5.26 2.37
C GLU A 104 -18.72 4.00 1.55
N ASP A 105 -19.29 4.15 0.34
CA ASP A 105 -19.54 3.02 -0.56
C ASP A 105 -18.24 2.39 -1.04
N LEU A 106 -17.24 3.23 -1.31
CA LEU A 106 -15.91 2.76 -1.70
C LEU A 106 -15.28 1.96 -0.56
N ASP A 107 -15.36 2.46 0.67
CA ASP A 107 -14.78 1.80 1.84
C ASP A 107 -15.43 0.42 2.08
N VAL A 108 -16.75 0.34 1.97
CA VAL A 108 -17.49 -0.92 2.15
C VAL A 108 -17.07 -1.94 1.08
N MET A 109 -17.02 -1.51 -0.18
CA MET A 109 -16.61 -2.39 -1.27
C MET A 109 -15.16 -2.84 -1.14
N MET A 110 -14.28 -1.90 -0.81
CA MET A 110 -12.86 -2.19 -0.63
C MET A 110 -12.65 -3.25 0.46
N LYS A 111 -13.32 -3.09 1.59
CA LYS A 111 -13.23 -4.05 2.70
C LYS A 111 -13.73 -5.43 2.28
N ALA A 112 -14.87 -5.49 1.58
CA ALA A 112 -15.43 -6.76 1.12
C ALA A 112 -14.47 -7.49 0.18
N LEU A 113 -13.83 -6.76 -0.73
CA LEU A 113 -12.88 -7.33 -1.68
C LEU A 113 -11.58 -7.77 -1.00
N GLN A 114 -11.11 -7.02 -0.02
CA GLN A 114 -9.95 -7.41 0.78
C GLN A 114 -10.22 -8.70 1.55
N ASP A 115 -11.40 -8.82 2.17
CA ASP A 115 -11.80 -10.03 2.87
C ASP A 115 -11.87 -11.23 1.90
N ALA A 116 -12.44 -11.01 0.72
CA ALA A 116 -12.51 -12.04 -0.32
C ALA A 116 -11.11 -12.48 -0.78
N TYR A 117 -10.18 -11.54 -0.86
CA TYR A 117 -8.78 -11.83 -1.22
C TYR A 117 -8.16 -12.80 -0.20
N TRP A 118 -8.32 -12.52 1.09
CA TRP A 118 -7.78 -13.40 2.14
C TRP A 118 -8.37 -14.79 2.06
N ILE A 119 -9.69 -14.89 1.88
CA ILE A 119 -10.39 -16.18 1.75
C ILE A 119 -9.85 -16.96 0.56
N ALA A 120 -9.72 -16.30 -0.60
CA ALA A 120 -9.23 -16.94 -1.81
C ALA A 120 -7.78 -17.44 -1.65
N LYS A 121 -6.92 -16.65 -1.00
CA LYS A 121 -5.54 -17.03 -0.75
C LYS A 121 -5.42 -18.24 0.17
N GLU A 122 -6.19 -18.28 1.24
CA GLU A 122 -6.20 -19.40 2.16
C GLU A 122 -6.71 -20.67 1.49
N LYS A 123 -7.74 -20.54 0.66
CA LYS A 123 -8.30 -21.66 -0.10
C LYS A 123 -7.27 -22.24 -1.07
N ASN A 124 -6.59 -21.38 -1.81
CA ASN A 124 -5.55 -21.80 -2.76
C ASN A 124 -4.37 -22.44 -2.04
N LYS A 125 -4.00 -21.94 -0.86
CA LYS A 125 -2.93 -22.52 -0.06
C LYS A 125 -3.24 -23.97 0.34
N LYS A 126 -4.49 -24.25 0.69
CA LYS A 126 -4.92 -25.61 1.06
C LYS A 126 -4.75 -26.63 -0.07
N PHE A 127 -4.90 -26.20 -1.31
CA PHE A 127 -4.82 -27.06 -2.49
C PHE A 127 -3.45 -27.06 -3.16
N THR A 128 -2.50 -26.24 -2.67
CA THR A 128 -1.15 -26.19 -3.19
C THR A 128 -0.36 -27.40 -2.68
N PRO A 129 0.32 -28.16 -3.55
CA PRO A 129 1.17 -29.27 -3.10
C PRO A 129 2.19 -28.78 -2.09
N LYS A 130 2.46 -29.61 -1.08
CA LYS A 130 3.35 -29.25 0.04
C LYS A 130 4.70 -28.71 -0.41
N LYS A 131 5.28 -29.27 -1.47
CA LYS A 131 6.59 -28.84 -2.02
C LYS A 131 6.59 -27.41 -2.57
N TYR A 132 5.42 -26.83 -2.83
CA TYR A 132 5.29 -25.47 -3.34
C TYR A 132 4.78 -24.48 -2.30
N ARG A 133 4.48 -24.95 -1.11
CA ARG A 133 4.02 -24.08 -0.01
C ARG A 133 5.21 -23.39 0.62
N ARG A 134 4.97 -22.20 1.12
CA ARG A 134 5.98 -21.41 1.84
C ARG A 134 5.95 -21.59 3.35
N ASP A 135 5.30 -22.58 3.83
CA ASP A 135 5.16 -22.84 5.27
C ASP A 135 6.49 -23.17 5.92
#